data_f7d981fa71290da0211ec027a3b3cfa0
#
_entry.id   f7d981fa71290da0211ec027a3b3cfa0
#
_cell.length_a   1.000
_cell.length_b   1.000
_cell.length_c   1.000
_cell.angle_alpha   90.00
_cell.angle_beta   90.00
_cell.angle_gamma   90.00
#
_symmetry.space_group_name_H-M   'P 1'
#
loop_
_entity.id
_entity.type
_entity.pdbx_description
1 polymer ?
#
loop_
_entity_poly.entity_id
_entity_poly.type
_entity_poly.pdbx_seq_one_letter_code
_entity_poly.pdbx_strand_id
1 'polypeptide(L)'
;GQWGDGTTALNYLGADTTLYQQHYTLKKANKVNPWDELVKVSDILNNTPLASLEDSLKNYLDIDRTLWFLASEIIFTDDDGYVYKGEMDYYLYWEVETGRMVPLEFDGNSVMDQAKVTWTPFHNETNVNYPLLNRLLAVPSIRQRYLAHFRTIMESSLNPTVSHAVLDQYAQMIDAEVQSDPKKLYSYADFQSEVIDLKSFCTSRYNFLSNRPSVNVVGPTIGSVSYETNGQQWQQPLAAQPANITASVSSSNGLA
;
A
#
# COMPACT_ATOMS: atom_id res chain seq x y z
N GLY A 1 7.91 18.63 -2.17
CA GLY A 1 8.35 18.18 -0.86
C GLY A 1 9.84 18.32 -0.66
N GLN A 2 10.28 18.41 0.58
CA GLN A 2 11.72 18.31 0.90
C GLN A 2 12.01 16.86 1.27
N TRP A 3 13.16 16.38 0.87
CA TRP A 3 13.57 14.99 0.99
C TRP A 3 13.51 14.46 2.42
N GLY A 4 12.50 13.64 2.73
CA GLY A 4 12.37 12.90 3.97
C GLY A 4 12.36 13.71 5.25
N ASP A 5 11.91 14.96 5.22
CA ASP A 5 11.84 15.84 6.39
C ASP A 5 10.50 15.74 7.17
N GLY A 6 9.57 14.96 6.67
CA GLY A 6 8.25 14.73 7.26
C GLY A 6 7.20 15.79 6.96
N THR A 7 7.52 16.87 6.26
CA THR A 7 6.56 17.96 6.03
C THR A 7 5.42 17.59 5.10
N THR A 8 5.60 16.57 4.25
CA THR A 8 4.60 16.05 3.30
C THR A 8 4.17 14.61 3.57
N ALA A 9 4.51 14.04 4.74
CA ALA A 9 4.23 12.65 5.09
C ALA A 9 3.14 12.46 6.14
N LEU A 10 2.21 13.39 6.27
CA LEU A 10 1.17 13.38 7.32
C LEU A 10 1.74 13.57 8.75
N ASN A 11 2.91 14.15 8.89
CA ASN A 11 3.36 14.62 10.20
C ASN A 11 2.49 15.78 10.68
N TYR A 12 2.27 15.83 11.98
CA TYR A 12 1.49 16.91 12.57
C TYR A 12 2.31 18.20 12.64
N LEU A 13 1.94 19.21 11.85
CA LEU A 13 2.62 20.50 11.77
C LEU A 13 1.99 21.57 12.68
N GLY A 14 0.98 21.21 13.48
CA GLY A 14 0.19 22.12 14.28
C GLY A 14 -1.26 22.26 13.77
N ALA A 15 -2.08 23.03 14.47
CA ALA A 15 -3.49 23.21 14.12
C ALA A 15 -3.72 24.26 13.01
N ASP A 16 -2.71 25.04 12.66
CA ASP A 16 -2.81 26.06 11.62
C ASP A 16 -2.68 25.44 10.23
N THR A 17 -3.76 25.52 9.45
CA THR A 17 -3.82 24.98 8.08
C THR A 17 -2.80 25.63 7.14
N THR A 18 -2.36 26.85 7.42
CA THR A 18 -1.37 27.56 6.58
C THR A 18 -0.01 26.85 6.55
N LEU A 19 0.33 26.12 7.61
CA LEU A 19 1.56 25.32 7.67
C LEU A 19 1.53 24.18 6.66
N TYR A 20 0.38 23.53 6.48
CA TYR A 20 0.21 22.46 5.48
C TYR A 20 0.17 23.01 4.06
N GLN A 21 -0.42 24.18 3.85
CA GLN A 21 -0.48 24.83 2.52
C GLN A 21 0.90 25.21 1.95
N GLN A 22 1.92 25.28 2.78
CA GLN A 22 3.30 25.52 2.36
C GLN A 22 3.93 24.28 1.73
N HIS A 23 3.44 23.09 2.06
CA HIS A 23 4.05 21.79 1.68
C HIS A 23 3.16 20.97 0.76
N TYR A 24 1.84 21.04 0.92
CA TYR A 24 0.87 20.33 0.09
C TYR A 24 0.24 21.24 -0.95
N THR A 25 -0.07 20.69 -2.12
CA THR A 25 -0.81 21.41 -3.16
C THR A 25 -2.24 20.88 -3.25
N LEU A 26 -3.22 21.73 -2.97
CA LEU A 26 -4.63 21.38 -3.16
C LEU A 26 -4.95 21.27 -4.65
N LYS A 27 -5.26 20.08 -5.12
CA LYS A 27 -5.63 19.84 -6.53
C LYS A 27 -7.11 20.11 -6.79
N LYS A 28 -7.99 19.71 -5.86
CA LYS A 28 -9.43 19.91 -5.97
C LYS A 28 -10.06 19.95 -4.58
N ALA A 29 -10.91 20.94 -4.35
CA ALA A 29 -11.75 21.00 -3.15
C ALA A 29 -13.09 20.30 -3.41
N ASN A 30 -13.47 19.39 -2.51
CA ASN A 30 -14.79 18.73 -2.51
C ASN A 30 -15.61 19.13 -1.26
N LYS A 31 -15.10 20.07 -0.47
CA LYS A 31 -15.74 20.64 0.72
C LYS A 31 -15.28 22.09 0.99
N VAL A 32 -15.96 22.78 1.88
CA VAL A 32 -15.71 24.22 2.15
C VAL A 32 -14.32 24.44 2.76
N ASN A 33 -13.92 23.62 3.74
CA ASN A 33 -12.62 23.69 4.39
C ASN A 33 -11.82 22.41 4.09
N PRO A 34 -11.17 22.32 2.93
CA PRO A 34 -10.52 21.07 2.47
C PRO A 34 -9.28 20.69 3.28
N TRP A 35 -8.70 21.61 4.06
CA TRP A 35 -7.49 21.38 4.86
C TRP A 35 -7.77 20.82 6.26
N ASP A 36 -8.98 21.01 6.79
CA ASP A 36 -9.32 20.62 8.18
C ASP A 36 -9.13 19.11 8.39
N GLU A 37 -9.47 18.30 7.37
CA GLU A 37 -9.33 16.85 7.48
C GLU A 37 -7.87 16.39 7.42
N LEU A 38 -7.03 17.08 6.65
CA LEU A 38 -5.59 16.80 6.63
C LEU A 38 -4.98 17.07 8.02
N VAL A 39 -5.28 18.21 8.60
CA VAL A 39 -4.85 18.55 9.97
C VAL A 39 -5.35 17.52 10.96
N LYS A 40 -6.63 17.15 10.88
CA LYS A 40 -7.27 16.19 11.78
C LYS A 40 -6.64 14.79 11.70
N VAL A 41 -6.43 14.29 10.49
CA VAL A 41 -5.78 12.97 10.28
C VAL A 41 -4.35 13.01 10.80
N SER A 42 -3.61 14.07 10.49
CA SER A 42 -2.23 14.23 10.97
C SER A 42 -2.16 14.30 12.49
N ASP A 43 -3.07 15.04 13.14
CA ASP A 43 -3.13 15.13 14.60
C ASP A 43 -3.39 13.76 15.24
N ILE A 44 -4.43 13.06 14.81
CA ILE A 44 -4.78 11.73 15.32
C ILE A 44 -3.62 10.75 15.10
N LEU A 45 -3.07 10.70 13.90
CA LEU A 45 -2.00 9.79 13.54
C LEU A 45 -0.76 9.98 14.43
N ASN A 46 -0.36 11.22 14.68
CA ASN A 46 0.87 11.52 15.40
C ASN A 46 0.72 11.57 16.93
N ASN A 47 -0.40 12.09 17.43
CA ASN A 47 -0.55 12.43 18.85
C ASN A 47 -1.37 11.42 19.66
N THR A 48 -2.15 10.52 19.02
CA THR A 48 -2.93 9.51 19.75
C THR A 48 -2.01 8.42 20.30
N PRO A 49 -2.17 7.97 21.55
CA PRO A 49 -1.45 6.81 22.08
C PRO A 49 -1.68 5.55 21.23
N LEU A 50 -0.65 4.70 21.05
CA LEU A 50 -0.72 3.52 20.19
C LEU A 50 -1.86 2.57 20.55
N ALA A 51 -2.16 2.42 21.84
CA ALA A 51 -3.24 1.55 22.31
C ALA A 51 -4.65 1.95 21.85
N SER A 52 -4.85 3.22 21.48
CA SER A 52 -6.13 3.74 20.98
C SER A 52 -6.04 4.30 19.55
N LEU A 53 -4.88 4.16 18.92
CA LEU A 53 -4.63 4.76 17.61
C LEU A 53 -5.58 4.19 16.53
N GLU A 54 -5.71 2.88 16.45
CA GLU A 54 -6.57 2.23 15.46
C GLU A 54 -8.03 2.67 15.60
N ASP A 55 -8.57 2.68 16.83
CA ASP A 55 -9.95 3.07 17.09
C ASP A 55 -10.21 4.55 16.80
N SER A 56 -9.25 5.42 17.06
CA SER A 56 -9.37 6.84 16.79
C SER A 56 -9.24 7.16 15.29
N LEU A 57 -8.34 6.49 14.60
CA LEU A 57 -7.97 6.81 13.22
C LEU A 57 -8.93 6.21 12.18
N LYS A 58 -9.52 5.02 12.45
CA LYS A 58 -10.38 4.28 11.50
C LYS A 58 -11.58 5.07 10.95
N ASN A 59 -11.99 6.13 11.65
CA ASN A 59 -13.09 6.99 11.23
C ASN A 59 -12.66 8.14 10.31
N TYR A 60 -11.34 8.36 10.16
CA TYR A 60 -10.77 9.48 9.41
C TYR A 60 -9.76 9.07 8.34
N LEU A 61 -9.15 7.91 8.48
CA LEU A 61 -8.25 7.31 7.50
C LEU A 61 -8.77 5.92 7.13
N ASP A 62 -8.81 5.61 5.86
CA ASP A 62 -9.03 4.23 5.41
C ASP A 62 -7.73 3.43 5.63
N ILE A 63 -7.63 2.84 6.82
CA ILE A 63 -6.43 2.12 7.24
C ILE A 63 -6.14 0.96 6.27
N ASP A 64 -7.17 0.24 5.83
CA ASP A 64 -6.97 -0.93 4.98
C ASP A 64 -6.39 -0.56 3.60
N ARG A 65 -6.97 0.43 2.92
CA ARG A 65 -6.41 0.97 1.66
C ARG A 65 -5.02 1.57 1.86
N THR A 66 -4.77 2.21 3.00
CA THR A 66 -3.44 2.73 3.34
C THR A 66 -2.41 1.61 3.46
N LEU A 67 -2.78 0.45 4.02
CA LEU A 67 -1.87 -0.69 4.13
C LEU A 67 -1.58 -1.32 2.76
N TRP A 68 -2.55 -1.38 1.85
CA TRP A 68 -2.33 -1.79 0.47
C TRP A 68 -1.35 -0.86 -0.24
N PHE A 69 -1.57 0.45 -0.12
CA PHE A 69 -0.70 1.50 -0.67
C PHE A 69 0.74 1.34 -0.18
N LEU A 70 0.96 1.30 1.13
CA LEU A 70 2.31 1.13 1.71
C LEU A 70 2.97 -0.19 1.31
N ALA A 71 2.21 -1.28 1.22
CA ALA A 71 2.73 -2.57 0.82
C ALA A 71 3.16 -2.59 -0.64
N SER A 72 2.39 -1.97 -1.55
CA SER A 72 2.77 -1.89 -2.96
C SER A 72 4.01 -1.03 -3.16
N GLU A 73 4.10 0.15 -2.57
CA GLU A 73 5.29 1.00 -2.68
C GLU A 73 6.56 0.28 -2.19
N ILE A 74 6.50 -0.42 -1.05
CA ILE A 74 7.66 -1.15 -0.54
C ILE A 74 7.99 -2.38 -1.40
N ILE A 75 7.00 -3.13 -1.88
CA ILE A 75 7.23 -4.31 -2.72
C ILE A 75 7.89 -3.93 -4.03
N PHE A 76 7.36 -2.92 -4.70
CA PHE A 76 7.88 -2.45 -5.98
C PHE A 76 8.98 -1.40 -5.85
N THR A 77 9.42 -1.11 -4.63
CA THR A 77 10.54 -0.21 -4.30
C THR A 77 10.38 1.19 -4.89
N ASP A 78 9.21 1.80 -4.65
CA ASP A 78 8.92 3.15 -5.12
C ASP A 78 9.87 4.16 -4.45
N ASP A 79 10.73 4.74 -5.27
CA ASP A 79 11.82 5.60 -4.80
C ASP A 79 11.36 7.04 -4.55
N ASP A 80 10.35 7.49 -5.25
CA ASP A 80 9.82 8.85 -5.14
C ASP A 80 8.48 8.92 -4.40
N GLY A 81 7.85 7.77 -4.13
CA GLY A 81 6.60 7.67 -3.40
C GLY A 81 6.71 8.03 -1.92
N TYR A 82 5.67 7.68 -1.15
CA TYR A 82 5.58 7.99 0.27
C TYR A 82 6.73 7.36 1.09
N VAL A 83 7.15 6.14 0.75
CA VAL A 83 8.00 5.30 1.64
C VAL A 83 9.48 5.68 1.66
N TYR A 84 9.95 6.58 0.77
CA TYR A 84 11.37 6.88 0.69
C TYR A 84 11.71 8.37 0.48
N LYS A 85 12.03 8.80 -0.75
CA LYS A 85 12.80 10.02 -0.98
C LYS A 85 12.16 11.31 -0.51
N GLY A 86 10.96 11.51 -0.81
CA GLY A 86 10.49 12.87 -0.68
C GLY A 86 9.08 12.95 -0.22
N GLU A 87 8.51 11.78 -0.06
CA GLU A 87 7.12 11.80 0.30
C GLU A 87 6.36 12.62 -0.75
N MET A 88 6.70 12.41 -2.07
CA MET A 88 6.28 13.30 -3.16
C MET A 88 5.16 12.73 -4.01
N ASP A 89 5.41 11.58 -4.63
CA ASP A 89 4.56 11.08 -5.70
C ASP A 89 3.40 10.25 -5.18
N TYR A 90 2.54 10.90 -4.41
CA TYR A 90 1.28 10.34 -3.99
C TYR A 90 0.23 11.44 -3.80
N TYR A 91 -1.05 11.07 -3.83
CA TYR A 91 -2.16 11.94 -3.48
C TYR A 91 -2.84 11.52 -2.19
N LEU A 92 -3.47 12.48 -1.55
CA LEU A 92 -4.41 12.25 -0.46
C LEU A 92 -5.81 12.65 -0.95
N TYR A 93 -6.72 11.71 -0.94
CA TYR A 93 -8.10 11.92 -1.33
C TYR A 93 -9.03 11.82 -0.13
N TRP A 94 -9.83 12.86 0.09
CA TRP A 94 -10.92 12.81 1.06
C TRP A 94 -12.17 12.23 0.39
N GLU A 95 -12.54 11.01 0.76
CA GLU A 95 -13.73 10.34 0.26
C GLU A 95 -14.95 10.78 1.08
N VAL A 96 -15.82 11.58 0.46
CA VAL A 96 -16.95 12.22 1.15
C VAL A 96 -17.97 11.18 1.65
N GLU A 97 -18.17 10.11 0.89
CA GLU A 97 -19.13 9.04 1.17
C GLU A 97 -18.79 8.28 2.46
N THR A 98 -17.53 8.06 2.73
CA THR A 98 -17.06 7.33 3.92
C THR A 98 -16.57 8.24 5.03
N GLY A 99 -16.29 9.52 4.73
CA GLY A 99 -15.68 10.46 5.66
C GLY A 99 -14.23 10.10 6.01
N ARG A 100 -13.50 9.45 5.07
CA ARG A 100 -12.14 8.99 5.32
C ARG A 100 -11.16 9.47 4.25
N MET A 101 -9.94 9.71 4.67
CA MET A 101 -8.82 10.00 3.78
C MET A 101 -8.24 8.69 3.25
N VAL A 102 -7.84 8.71 1.97
CA VAL A 102 -7.23 7.57 1.27
C VAL A 102 -5.98 8.07 0.56
N PRO A 103 -4.81 7.47 0.76
CA PRO A 103 -3.66 7.71 -0.09
C PRO A 103 -3.85 7.01 -1.44
N LEU A 104 -3.36 7.65 -2.50
CA LEU A 104 -3.43 7.13 -3.87
C LEU A 104 -2.05 7.22 -4.51
N GLU A 105 -1.67 6.17 -5.21
CA GLU A 105 -0.45 6.11 -6.02
C GLU A 105 -0.47 7.19 -7.12
N PHE A 106 0.69 7.76 -7.38
CA PHE A 106 0.90 8.70 -8.47
C PHE A 106 2.33 8.60 -8.98
N ASP A 107 2.51 8.65 -10.28
CA ASP A 107 3.79 8.72 -11.00
C ASP A 107 4.80 7.61 -10.63
N GLY A 108 4.39 6.36 -10.78
CA GLY A 108 5.23 5.19 -10.49
C GLY A 108 6.37 4.96 -11.51
N ASN A 109 7.07 6.02 -11.94
CA ASN A 109 8.17 5.94 -12.90
C ASN A 109 9.53 5.60 -12.24
N SER A 110 9.60 5.67 -10.92
CA SER A 110 10.81 5.39 -10.12
C SER A 110 10.70 4.09 -9.31
N VAL A 111 10.03 3.08 -9.87
CA VAL A 111 9.82 1.76 -9.25
C VAL A 111 10.76 0.70 -9.84
N MET A 112 10.85 -0.44 -9.18
CA MET A 112 11.54 -1.65 -9.65
C MET A 112 13.05 -1.48 -9.91
N ASP A 113 13.71 -0.62 -9.15
CA ASP A 113 15.16 -0.42 -9.23
C ASP A 113 15.91 -1.63 -8.65
N GLN A 114 16.79 -2.27 -9.46
CA GLN A 114 17.63 -3.39 -9.05
C GLN A 114 18.49 -3.08 -7.80
N ALA A 115 18.92 -1.84 -7.62
CA ALA A 115 19.70 -1.42 -6.45
C ALA A 115 18.91 -1.50 -5.13
N LYS A 116 17.58 -1.54 -5.21
CA LYS A 116 16.67 -1.54 -4.06
C LYS A 116 16.01 -2.90 -3.77
N VAL A 117 16.39 -3.94 -4.49
CA VAL A 117 15.88 -5.32 -4.32
C VAL A 117 15.91 -5.78 -2.86
N THR A 118 16.85 -5.26 -2.05
CA THR A 118 17.04 -5.66 -0.66
C THR A 118 16.28 -4.80 0.37
N TRP A 119 15.38 -3.91 -0.02
CA TRP A 119 14.51 -3.23 0.93
C TRP A 119 13.71 -4.24 1.74
N THR A 120 13.74 -4.09 3.07
CA THR A 120 12.98 -4.98 3.96
C THR A 120 11.47 -4.71 3.86
N PRO A 121 10.60 -5.64 4.28
CA PRO A 121 9.15 -5.38 4.35
C PRO A 121 8.78 -4.19 5.24
N PHE A 122 9.70 -3.75 6.07
CA PHE A 122 9.53 -2.65 7.03
C PHE A 122 10.52 -1.51 6.75
N HIS A 123 10.78 -1.24 5.47
CA HIS A 123 11.65 -0.15 5.08
C HIS A 123 11.15 1.18 5.67
N ASN A 124 12.03 1.94 6.30
CA ASN A 124 11.73 3.21 6.99
C ASN A 124 10.73 3.17 8.16
N GLU A 125 10.28 1.99 8.64
CA GLU A 125 9.32 1.92 9.76
C GLU A 125 9.79 2.60 11.05
N THR A 126 11.08 2.71 11.27
CA THR A 126 11.64 3.36 12.48
C THR A 126 11.85 4.87 12.29
N ASN A 127 11.69 5.39 11.09
CA ASN A 127 11.87 6.80 10.82
C ASN A 127 10.57 7.57 11.14
N VAL A 128 10.67 8.48 12.11
CA VAL A 128 9.52 9.29 12.57
C VAL A 128 8.98 10.25 11.51
N ASN A 129 9.74 10.49 10.44
CA ASN A 129 9.28 11.30 9.31
C ASN A 129 8.26 10.57 8.42
N TYR A 130 8.02 9.27 8.66
CA TYR A 130 7.05 8.45 7.91
C TYR A 130 5.97 7.89 8.85
N PRO A 131 5.07 8.72 9.38
CA PRO A 131 4.12 8.28 10.41
C PRO A 131 3.14 7.20 9.96
N LEU A 132 2.80 7.08 8.67
CA LEU A 132 2.01 5.94 8.19
C LEU A 132 2.75 4.61 8.36
N LEU A 133 4.08 4.58 8.24
CA LEU A 133 4.88 3.39 8.54
C LEU A 133 5.15 3.29 10.04
N ASN A 134 5.75 4.33 10.63
CA ASN A 134 6.23 4.32 12.00
C ASN A 134 5.09 4.09 13.01
N ARG A 135 3.98 4.80 12.87
CA ARG A 135 2.87 4.76 13.82
C ARG A 135 1.91 3.60 13.57
N LEU A 136 1.53 3.34 12.30
CA LEU A 136 0.59 2.26 12.01
C LEU A 136 1.23 0.88 12.26
N LEU A 137 2.45 0.66 11.79
CA LEU A 137 3.10 -0.63 11.94
C LEU A 137 3.58 -0.92 13.39
N ALA A 138 3.56 0.09 14.27
CA ALA A 138 3.76 -0.11 15.69
C ALA A 138 2.53 -0.73 16.40
N VAL A 139 1.33 -0.71 15.76
CA VAL A 139 0.12 -1.34 16.28
C VAL A 139 0.08 -2.80 15.79
N PRO A 140 0.10 -3.81 16.67
CA PRO A 140 0.23 -5.22 16.27
C PRO A 140 -0.86 -5.71 15.31
N SER A 141 -2.14 -5.34 15.53
CA SER A 141 -3.26 -5.71 14.65
C SER A 141 -3.11 -5.12 13.24
N ILE A 142 -2.69 -3.87 13.14
CA ILE A 142 -2.43 -3.20 11.87
C ILE A 142 -1.24 -3.84 11.14
N ARG A 143 -0.14 -4.11 11.87
CA ARG A 143 1.05 -4.78 11.33
C ARG A 143 0.72 -6.15 10.74
N GLN A 144 -0.15 -6.93 11.38
CA GLN A 144 -0.57 -8.24 10.87
C GLN A 144 -1.36 -8.11 9.56
N ARG A 145 -2.28 -7.15 9.48
CA ARG A 145 -3.03 -6.87 8.24
C ARG A 145 -2.11 -6.39 7.11
N TYR A 146 -1.16 -5.49 7.41
CA TYR A 146 -0.14 -5.06 6.46
C TYR A 146 0.61 -6.25 5.86
N LEU A 147 1.09 -7.18 6.71
CA LEU A 147 1.80 -8.38 6.24
C LEU A 147 0.89 -9.34 5.46
N ALA A 148 -0.41 -9.36 5.73
CA ALA A 148 -1.37 -10.13 4.93
C ALA A 148 -1.49 -9.55 3.52
N HIS A 149 -1.67 -8.23 3.39
CA HIS A 149 -1.70 -7.55 2.09
C HIS A 149 -0.37 -7.69 1.35
N PHE A 150 0.75 -7.53 2.06
CA PHE A 150 2.09 -7.71 1.52
C PHE A 150 2.25 -9.09 0.85
N ARG A 151 1.86 -10.17 1.53
CA ARG A 151 1.89 -11.54 0.97
C ARG A 151 0.95 -11.68 -0.23
N THR A 152 -0.23 -11.08 -0.19
CA THR A 152 -1.18 -11.13 -1.30
C THR A 152 -0.59 -10.46 -2.55
N ILE A 153 0.04 -9.28 -2.43
CA ILE A 153 0.69 -8.61 -3.56
C ILE A 153 1.86 -9.45 -4.08
N MET A 154 2.65 -10.04 -3.19
CA MET A 154 3.75 -10.92 -3.60
C MET A 154 3.25 -12.07 -4.47
N GLU A 155 2.18 -12.74 -4.08
CA GLU A 155 1.67 -13.89 -4.82
C GLU A 155 0.91 -13.51 -6.09
N SER A 156 0.09 -12.46 -6.03
CA SER A 156 -0.79 -12.08 -7.15
C SER A 156 -0.15 -11.17 -8.19
N SER A 157 0.96 -10.50 -7.85
CA SER A 157 1.56 -9.48 -8.71
C SER A 157 3.07 -9.62 -8.88
N LEU A 158 3.83 -9.83 -7.78
CA LEU A 158 5.29 -9.91 -7.85
C LEU A 158 5.80 -11.32 -8.24
N ASN A 159 5.04 -12.38 -7.93
CA ASN A 159 5.41 -13.76 -8.25
C ASN A 159 5.90 -13.86 -9.72
N PRO A 160 7.11 -14.39 -9.99
CA PRO A 160 7.68 -14.42 -11.34
C PRO A 160 6.79 -15.06 -12.39
N THR A 161 6.01 -16.09 -12.03
CA THR A 161 5.06 -16.73 -12.95
C THR A 161 3.98 -15.74 -13.42
N VAL A 162 3.54 -14.84 -12.56
CA VAL A 162 2.52 -13.83 -12.87
C VAL A 162 3.15 -12.61 -13.52
N SER A 163 4.14 -12.01 -12.87
CA SER A 163 4.77 -10.76 -13.31
C SER A 163 5.41 -10.86 -14.67
N HIS A 164 6.13 -11.96 -14.96
CA HIS A 164 6.76 -12.15 -16.27
C HIS A 164 5.73 -12.26 -17.39
N ALA A 165 4.63 -12.98 -17.16
CA ALA A 165 3.56 -13.11 -18.16
C ALA A 165 2.90 -11.75 -18.46
N VAL A 166 2.68 -10.92 -17.43
CA VAL A 166 2.12 -9.57 -17.58
C VAL A 166 3.09 -8.66 -18.33
N LEU A 167 4.37 -8.68 -17.96
CA LEU A 167 5.42 -7.89 -18.64
C LEU A 167 5.57 -8.28 -20.11
N ASP A 168 5.54 -9.58 -20.42
CA ASP A 168 5.59 -10.06 -21.80
C ASP A 168 4.36 -9.60 -22.60
N GLN A 169 3.18 -9.70 -22.01
CA GLN A 169 1.95 -9.25 -22.67
C GLN A 169 1.97 -7.76 -23.00
N TYR A 170 2.38 -6.91 -22.05
CA TYR A 170 2.45 -5.48 -22.29
C TYR A 170 3.57 -5.11 -23.27
N ALA A 171 4.75 -5.73 -23.13
CA ALA A 171 5.85 -5.50 -24.06
C ALA A 171 5.44 -5.84 -25.50
N GLN A 172 4.79 -6.99 -25.71
CA GLN A 172 4.29 -7.40 -27.03
C GLN A 172 3.21 -6.44 -27.55
N MET A 173 2.34 -5.94 -26.68
CA MET A 173 1.26 -5.02 -27.07
C MET A 173 1.77 -3.70 -27.63
N ILE A 174 2.88 -3.16 -27.07
CA ILE A 174 3.43 -1.85 -27.47
C ILE A 174 4.65 -1.96 -28.40
N ASP A 175 5.10 -3.15 -28.74
CA ASP A 175 6.36 -3.40 -29.45
C ASP A 175 6.50 -2.60 -30.76
N ALA A 176 5.49 -2.69 -31.63
CA ALA A 176 5.49 -2.03 -32.94
C ALA A 176 5.48 -0.50 -32.81
N GLU A 177 4.73 0.05 -31.85
CA GLU A 177 4.67 1.47 -31.58
C GLU A 177 6.00 1.99 -31.04
N VAL A 178 6.61 1.30 -30.09
CA VAL A 178 7.94 1.67 -29.56
C VAL A 178 9.00 1.60 -30.66
N GLN A 179 8.96 0.57 -31.52
CA GLN A 179 9.91 0.44 -32.61
C GLN A 179 9.81 1.61 -33.60
N SER A 180 8.59 2.01 -33.97
CA SER A 180 8.33 3.03 -34.99
C SER A 180 8.32 4.48 -34.48
N ASP A 181 8.24 4.72 -33.16
CA ASP A 181 8.16 6.08 -32.59
C ASP A 181 9.43 6.89 -32.89
N PRO A 182 9.36 7.96 -33.70
CA PRO A 182 10.51 8.82 -33.99
C PRO A 182 10.91 9.74 -32.82
N LYS A 183 10.08 9.83 -31.76
CA LYS A 183 10.29 10.70 -30.59
C LYS A 183 10.72 9.95 -29.34
N LYS A 184 10.92 8.63 -29.42
CA LYS A 184 11.37 7.87 -28.26
C LYS A 184 12.69 8.42 -27.70
N LEU A 185 12.78 8.50 -26.38
CA LEU A 185 13.97 9.02 -25.68
C LEU A 185 15.10 7.98 -25.63
N TYR A 186 14.77 6.70 -25.65
CA TYR A 186 15.70 5.58 -25.58
C TYR A 186 15.60 4.72 -26.85
N SER A 187 16.62 3.95 -27.14
CA SER A 187 16.60 3.08 -28.31
C SER A 187 15.62 1.91 -28.14
N TYR A 188 15.23 1.29 -29.26
CA TYR A 188 14.41 0.07 -29.20
C TYR A 188 15.16 -1.08 -28.50
N ALA A 189 16.49 -1.15 -28.63
CA ALA A 189 17.30 -2.12 -27.92
C ALA A 189 17.28 -1.89 -26.40
N ASP A 190 17.26 -0.63 -25.95
CA ASP A 190 17.10 -0.30 -24.54
C ASP A 190 15.73 -0.77 -24.01
N PHE A 191 14.65 -0.54 -24.77
CA PHE A 191 13.32 -1.07 -24.39
C PHE A 191 13.33 -2.58 -24.21
N GLN A 192 13.95 -3.33 -25.11
CA GLN A 192 14.06 -4.79 -24.98
C GLN A 192 14.87 -5.22 -23.76
N SER A 193 15.97 -4.49 -23.48
CA SER A 193 16.80 -4.75 -22.30
C SER A 193 16.05 -4.46 -21.00
N GLU A 194 15.33 -3.34 -20.92
CA GLU A 194 14.56 -2.93 -19.73
C GLU A 194 13.45 -3.95 -19.39
N VAL A 195 12.79 -4.55 -20.39
CA VAL A 195 11.82 -5.63 -20.14
C VAL A 195 12.48 -6.84 -19.44
N ILE A 196 13.72 -7.16 -19.82
CA ILE A 196 14.49 -8.23 -19.16
C ILE A 196 14.87 -7.83 -17.73
N ASP A 197 15.27 -6.58 -17.53
CA ASP A 197 15.66 -6.06 -16.22
C ASP A 197 14.47 -6.00 -15.26
N LEU A 198 13.29 -5.60 -15.72
CA LEU A 198 12.05 -5.67 -14.93
C LEU A 198 11.72 -7.10 -14.47
N LYS A 199 11.87 -8.09 -15.34
CA LYS A 199 11.67 -9.50 -14.98
C LYS A 199 12.73 -9.98 -13.97
N SER A 200 13.97 -9.57 -14.16
CA SER A 200 15.07 -9.85 -13.22
C SER A 200 14.79 -9.25 -11.85
N PHE A 201 14.29 -8.00 -11.81
CA PHE A 201 13.85 -7.37 -10.57
C PHE A 201 12.77 -8.21 -9.88
N CYS A 202 11.68 -8.56 -10.58
CA CYS A 202 10.58 -9.33 -10.00
C CYS A 202 11.09 -10.64 -9.39
N THR A 203 11.97 -11.36 -10.09
CA THR A 203 12.55 -12.62 -9.62
C THR A 203 13.41 -12.41 -8.38
N SER A 204 14.32 -11.45 -8.42
CA SER A 204 15.27 -11.17 -7.35
C SER A 204 14.54 -10.66 -6.10
N ARG A 205 13.55 -9.77 -6.29
CA ARG A 205 12.74 -9.18 -5.24
C ARG A 205 11.86 -10.23 -4.55
N TYR A 206 11.17 -11.08 -5.34
CA TYR A 206 10.37 -12.18 -4.81
C TYR A 206 11.22 -13.13 -3.96
N ASN A 207 12.38 -13.54 -4.47
CA ASN A 207 13.30 -14.41 -3.75
C ASN A 207 13.82 -13.77 -2.46
N PHE A 208 14.17 -12.48 -2.49
CA PHE A 208 14.60 -11.77 -1.30
C PHE A 208 13.51 -11.73 -0.22
N LEU A 209 12.29 -11.35 -0.60
CA LEU A 209 11.17 -11.20 0.32
C LEU A 209 10.68 -12.54 0.88
N SER A 210 10.61 -13.58 0.04
CA SER A 210 10.19 -14.93 0.45
C SER A 210 11.11 -15.55 1.51
N ASN A 211 12.35 -15.06 1.63
CA ASN A 211 13.28 -15.50 2.67
C ASN A 211 13.20 -14.66 3.96
N ARG A 212 12.27 -13.69 4.06
CA ARG A 212 12.11 -12.88 5.28
C ARG A 212 11.20 -13.62 6.29
N PRO A 213 11.64 -13.83 7.54
CA PRO A 213 10.83 -14.54 8.55
C PRO A 213 9.44 -13.91 8.78
N SER A 214 9.31 -12.59 8.66
CA SER A 214 8.03 -11.88 8.79
C SER A 214 7.06 -12.13 7.64
N VAL A 215 7.57 -12.51 6.46
CA VAL A 215 6.78 -12.77 5.24
C VAL A 215 6.57 -14.27 5.05
N ASN A 216 7.61 -15.07 5.27
CA ASN A 216 7.58 -16.52 5.12
C ASN A 216 6.88 -17.18 6.33
N VAL A 217 5.59 -16.90 6.49
CA VAL A 217 4.75 -17.47 7.54
C VAL A 217 3.63 -18.24 6.88
N VAL A 218 3.45 -19.48 7.28
CA VAL A 218 2.27 -20.26 6.86
C VAL A 218 1.05 -19.62 7.51
N GLY A 219 0.20 -19.02 6.72
CA GLY A 219 -1.05 -18.43 7.17
C GLY A 219 -2.03 -19.49 7.70
N PRO A 220 -3.04 -19.09 8.47
CA PRO A 220 -4.08 -20.00 8.90
C PRO A 220 -4.85 -20.52 7.67
N THR A 221 -5.22 -21.78 7.71
CA THR A 221 -6.10 -22.38 6.70
C THR A 221 -7.55 -22.15 7.12
N ILE A 222 -8.32 -21.50 6.26
CA ILE A 222 -9.77 -21.41 6.43
C ILE A 222 -10.38 -22.65 5.78
N GLY A 223 -11.01 -23.48 6.59
CA GLY A 223 -11.72 -24.67 6.15
C GLY A 223 -13.15 -24.35 5.70
N SER A 224 -14.12 -25.16 6.16
CA SER A 224 -15.53 -24.92 5.82
C SER A 224 -16.03 -23.58 6.36
N VAL A 225 -16.71 -22.83 5.50
CA VAL A 225 -17.47 -21.62 5.88
C VAL A 225 -18.96 -21.96 5.76
N SER A 226 -19.75 -21.68 6.79
CA SER A 226 -21.18 -21.86 6.79
C SER A 226 -21.90 -20.56 7.14
N TYR A 227 -23.07 -20.39 6.58
CA TYR A 227 -23.95 -19.24 6.78
C TYR A 227 -25.27 -19.72 7.37
N GLU A 228 -25.71 -19.10 8.45
CA GLU A 228 -26.98 -19.41 9.10
C GLU A 228 -27.83 -18.16 9.22
N THR A 229 -29.09 -18.25 8.79
CA THR A 229 -30.09 -17.21 8.97
C THR A 229 -31.36 -17.85 9.55
N ASN A 230 -31.84 -17.36 10.68
CA ASN A 230 -33.03 -17.87 11.37
C ASN A 230 -32.99 -19.39 11.68
N GLY A 231 -31.81 -19.92 12.04
CA GLY A 231 -31.62 -21.35 12.34
C GLY A 231 -31.49 -22.27 11.12
N GLN A 232 -31.49 -21.73 9.90
CA GLN A 232 -31.24 -22.48 8.67
C GLN A 232 -29.87 -22.18 8.09
N GLN A 233 -29.17 -23.23 7.66
CA GLN A 233 -27.89 -23.11 6.95
C GLN A 233 -28.08 -22.85 5.46
N TRP A 234 -27.25 -21.98 4.90
CA TRP A 234 -27.26 -21.59 3.50
C TRP A 234 -25.87 -21.70 2.89
N GLN A 235 -25.79 -21.84 1.57
CA GLN A 235 -24.50 -21.84 0.87
C GLN A 235 -23.90 -20.43 0.72
N GLN A 236 -24.72 -19.40 0.84
CA GLN A 236 -24.33 -17.99 0.81
C GLN A 236 -25.28 -17.15 1.67
N PRO A 237 -24.85 -15.98 2.17
CA PRO A 237 -25.72 -15.10 2.93
C PRO A 237 -26.93 -14.66 2.09
N LEU A 238 -28.11 -14.57 2.72
CA LEU A 238 -29.30 -14.04 2.10
C LEU A 238 -29.25 -12.50 2.08
N ALA A 239 -29.65 -11.89 0.95
CA ALA A 239 -29.67 -10.43 0.82
C ALA A 239 -30.59 -9.78 1.87
N ALA A 240 -30.11 -8.70 2.47
CA ALA A 240 -30.84 -7.90 3.47
C ALA A 240 -31.31 -8.67 4.72
N GLN A 241 -30.70 -9.81 5.04
CA GLN A 241 -30.99 -10.60 6.26
C GLN A 241 -29.75 -10.69 7.14
N PRO A 242 -29.86 -10.56 8.48
CA PRO A 242 -28.77 -10.90 9.39
C PRO A 242 -28.37 -12.35 9.23
N ALA A 243 -27.07 -12.62 9.15
CA ALA A 243 -26.55 -13.98 9.05
C ALA A 243 -25.45 -14.21 10.07
N ASN A 244 -25.44 -15.39 10.68
CA ASN A 244 -24.29 -15.91 11.41
C ASN A 244 -23.33 -16.57 10.42
N ILE A 245 -22.07 -16.15 10.45
CA ILE A 245 -21.02 -16.75 9.61
C ILE A 245 -20.10 -17.53 10.55
N THR A 246 -19.95 -18.81 10.30
CA THR A 246 -19.04 -19.67 11.03
C THR A 246 -18.00 -20.24 10.08
N ALA A 247 -16.74 -20.13 10.46
CA ALA A 247 -15.64 -20.72 9.70
C ALA A 247 -14.76 -21.57 10.62
N SER A 248 -14.31 -22.72 10.13
CA SER A 248 -13.23 -23.46 10.80
C SER A 248 -11.89 -22.85 10.38
N VAL A 249 -11.06 -22.51 11.35
CA VAL A 249 -9.73 -21.94 11.10
C VAL A 249 -8.69 -22.80 11.81
N SER A 250 -7.64 -23.19 11.11
CA SER A 250 -6.51 -23.93 11.69
C SER A 250 -5.20 -23.24 11.33
N SER A 251 -4.24 -23.25 12.25
CA SER A 251 -2.90 -22.72 12.03
C SER A 251 -1.87 -23.58 12.72
N SER A 252 -0.76 -23.86 12.04
CA SER A 252 0.39 -24.56 12.63
C SER A 252 1.13 -23.70 13.68
N ASN A 253 0.93 -22.38 13.63
CA ASN A 253 1.61 -21.40 14.50
C ASN A 253 0.70 -20.87 15.64
N GLY A 254 -0.47 -21.50 15.84
CA GLY A 254 -1.50 -21.00 16.74
C GLY A 254 -2.36 -19.89 16.10
N LEU A 255 -3.54 -19.69 16.67
CA LEU A 255 -4.42 -18.54 16.35
C LEU A 255 -4.20 -17.49 17.44
N ALA A 256 -3.89 -16.27 17.04
CA ALA A 256 -3.76 -15.13 17.96
C ALA A 256 -5.12 -14.53 18.29
#